data_4e92fbcafa15e25a91854930552781ad
#
_entry.id   4e92fbcafa15e25a91854930552781ad
#
_cell.length_a   1.000
_cell.length_b   1.000
_cell.length_c   1.000
_cell.angle_alpha   90.00
_cell.angle_beta   90.00
_cell.angle_gamma   90.00
#
_symmetry.space_group_name_H-M   'P 1'
#
loop_
_entity.id
_entity.type
_entity.pdbx_description
1 polymer ?
#
loop_
_entity_poly.entity_id
_entity_poly.type
_entity_poly.pdbx_seq_one_letter_code
_entity_poly.pdbx_strand_id
1 'polypeptide(L)'
;IWANIAMIRAFHEANGEGEQRREVITTIFSHPSNAAAAKAAGYEVITVYPDAEGYPSLDALKAALSPRTAAIMVTNPEDTGIYNPAIREWVDAAHAVGALASYDQANANGILGVTRARDAGFDVCHFNLHKTFGTPHGSGGPGSGANAVSAALAPFLPGPRVVRDDDGTFAVAEGGELSIGAVGPFFGVIPALVKAYSWIMALGAEGLLAAAETAVLNNNYLMARVLGIPGASAPYATGRRRIEQVRYSWEELYQETGISSEEIGVRMTDFGMHYWTSHHPYVVPQPFTLEPTESYSMAELDEYAATLAEVAREARETPEVVRTAPHNQTVHHTHHDDLDDPERWAITWRAYQRKY
;
A
#
# COMPACT_ATOMS: atom_id res chain seq x y z
N ILE A 1 4.03 5.74 8.03
CA ILE A 1 4.99 4.63 8.16
C ILE A 1 6.31 5.05 8.79
N TRP A 2 6.84 6.25 8.45
CA TRP A 2 8.08 6.76 9.06
C TRP A 2 8.00 6.84 10.60
N ALA A 3 6.91 7.40 11.15
CA ALA A 3 6.71 7.46 12.59
C ALA A 3 6.75 6.07 13.26
N ASN A 4 6.22 5.03 12.60
CA ASN A 4 6.23 3.66 13.12
C ASN A 4 7.66 3.19 13.35
N ILE A 5 8.50 3.25 12.32
CA ILE A 5 9.88 2.76 12.44
C ILE A 5 10.74 3.62 13.37
N ALA A 6 10.47 4.94 13.43
CA ALA A 6 11.16 5.83 14.36
C ALA A 6 10.83 5.50 15.83
N MET A 7 9.56 5.20 16.14
CA MET A 7 9.15 4.75 17.48
C MET A 7 9.74 3.39 17.84
N ILE A 8 9.78 2.44 16.89
CA ILE A 8 10.42 1.12 17.07
C ILE A 8 11.90 1.30 17.38
N ARG A 9 12.58 2.15 16.63
CA ARG A 9 14.00 2.46 16.87
C ARG A 9 14.22 3.04 18.27
N ALA A 10 13.47 4.07 18.64
CA ALA A 10 13.57 4.70 19.95
C ALA A 10 13.29 3.72 21.10
N PHE A 11 12.34 2.79 20.91
CA PHE A 11 12.06 1.73 21.86
C PHE A 11 13.27 0.83 22.09
N HIS A 12 13.91 0.33 21.03
CA HIS A 12 15.10 -0.52 21.18
C HIS A 12 16.30 0.23 21.72
N GLU A 13 16.48 1.50 21.35
CA GLU A 13 17.53 2.36 21.94
C GLU A 13 17.33 2.57 23.44
N ALA A 14 16.10 2.85 23.88
CA ALA A 14 15.76 3.02 25.30
C ALA A 14 15.96 1.73 26.11
N ASN A 15 15.80 0.56 25.50
CA ASN A 15 16.07 -0.75 26.11
C ASN A 15 17.55 -1.16 26.04
N GLY A 16 18.44 -0.34 25.48
CA GLY A 16 19.86 -0.67 25.34
C GLY A 16 20.17 -1.64 24.21
N GLU A 17 19.21 -1.92 23.34
CA GLU A 17 19.31 -2.90 22.22
C GLU A 17 19.60 -2.23 20.86
N GLY A 18 19.73 -0.89 20.78
CA GLY A 18 19.84 -0.13 19.54
C GLY A 18 20.97 -0.60 18.62
N GLU A 19 22.10 -1.03 19.17
CA GLU A 19 23.23 -1.56 18.38
C GLU A 19 23.00 -3.01 17.92
N GLN A 20 22.22 -3.77 18.66
CA GLN A 20 21.92 -5.17 18.34
C GLN A 20 20.81 -5.31 17.31
N ARG A 21 19.75 -4.52 17.44
CA ARG A 21 18.54 -4.59 16.62
C ARG A 21 18.70 -3.81 15.31
N ARG A 22 19.26 -4.47 14.28
CA ARG A 22 19.66 -3.82 13.02
C ARG A 22 18.87 -4.29 11.80
N GLU A 23 17.98 -5.26 11.95
CA GLU A 23 17.26 -5.89 10.85
C GLU A 23 15.76 -5.59 10.93
N VAL A 24 15.15 -5.31 9.79
CA VAL A 24 13.69 -5.24 9.61
C VAL A 24 13.29 -6.23 8.54
N ILE A 25 12.29 -7.04 8.83
CA ILE A 25 11.75 -8.04 7.88
C ILE A 25 10.45 -7.51 7.29
N THR A 26 10.31 -7.61 5.97
CA THR A 26 9.08 -7.32 5.22
C THR A 26 8.82 -8.41 4.19
N THR A 27 7.63 -8.42 3.57
CA THR A 27 7.35 -9.33 2.45
C THR A 27 7.58 -8.63 1.12
N ILE A 28 7.79 -9.42 0.05
CA ILE A 28 7.91 -8.86 -1.31
C ILE A 28 6.62 -8.20 -1.78
N PHE A 29 5.47 -8.60 -1.24
CA PHE A 29 4.16 -8.05 -1.57
C PHE A 29 3.68 -6.95 -0.62
N SER A 30 4.42 -6.65 0.45
CA SER A 30 4.16 -5.48 1.28
C SER A 30 4.46 -4.20 0.50
N HIS A 31 3.70 -3.15 0.79
CA HIS A 31 3.92 -1.86 0.15
C HIS A 31 5.38 -1.41 0.29
N PRO A 32 6.03 -0.91 -0.77
CA PRO A 32 7.47 -0.58 -0.78
C PRO A 32 7.88 0.47 0.25
N SER A 33 6.94 1.28 0.75
CA SER A 33 7.20 2.24 1.81
C SER A 33 7.69 1.59 3.11
N ASN A 34 7.34 0.33 3.39
CA ASN A 34 7.84 -0.40 4.55
C ASN A 34 9.36 -0.58 4.47
N ALA A 35 9.84 -1.14 3.38
CA ALA A 35 11.28 -1.32 3.13
C ALA A 35 12.02 0.02 3.04
N ALA A 36 11.44 1.00 2.34
CA ALA A 36 12.04 2.32 2.16
C ALA A 36 12.18 3.08 3.48
N ALA A 37 11.15 3.08 4.33
CA ALA A 37 11.19 3.71 5.64
C ALA A 37 12.20 3.04 6.58
N ALA A 38 12.26 1.70 6.57
CA ALA A 38 13.24 0.95 7.34
C ALA A 38 14.68 1.28 6.91
N LYS A 39 14.97 1.30 5.60
CA LYS A 39 16.28 1.70 5.06
C LYS A 39 16.63 3.14 5.42
N ALA A 40 15.69 4.07 5.30
CA ALA A 40 15.90 5.47 5.66
C ALA A 40 16.18 5.66 7.17
N ALA A 41 15.64 4.78 8.01
CA ALA A 41 15.93 4.71 9.44
C ALA A 41 17.27 4.01 9.78
N GLY A 42 17.99 3.49 8.78
CA GLY A 42 19.30 2.86 8.93
C GLY A 42 19.28 1.35 9.20
N TYR A 43 18.16 0.68 8.96
CA TYR A 43 18.04 -0.77 9.10
C TYR A 43 18.45 -1.53 7.85
N GLU A 44 18.97 -2.73 8.05
CA GLU A 44 19.08 -3.75 7.02
C GLU A 44 17.69 -4.34 6.77
N VAL A 45 17.27 -4.42 5.51
CA VAL A 45 15.94 -4.95 5.15
C VAL A 45 16.07 -6.35 4.60
N ILE A 46 15.39 -7.29 5.22
CA ILE A 46 15.25 -8.67 4.77
C ILE A 46 13.86 -8.82 4.14
N THR A 47 13.82 -9.25 2.88
CA THR A 47 12.57 -9.47 2.16
C THR A 47 12.22 -10.95 2.13
N VAL A 48 11.05 -11.31 2.62
CA VAL A 48 10.51 -12.66 2.62
C VAL A 48 9.63 -12.85 1.39
N TYR A 49 9.79 -13.98 0.72
CA TYR A 49 9.02 -14.35 -0.46
C TYR A 49 7.84 -15.27 -0.09
N PRO A 50 6.79 -15.33 -0.93
CA PRO A 50 5.66 -16.20 -0.69
C PRO A 50 6.06 -17.68 -0.78
N ASP A 51 5.20 -18.53 -0.25
CA ASP A 51 5.29 -19.98 -0.43
C ASP A 51 4.87 -20.41 -1.86
N ALA A 52 4.87 -21.71 -2.11
CA ALA A 52 4.51 -22.27 -3.41
C ALA A 52 3.03 -22.01 -3.79
N GLU A 53 2.17 -21.74 -2.82
CA GLU A 53 0.76 -21.41 -3.03
C GLU A 53 0.53 -19.91 -3.21
N GLY A 54 1.54 -19.08 -2.98
CA GLY A 54 1.52 -17.63 -3.13
C GLY A 54 1.08 -16.86 -1.90
N TYR A 55 1.07 -17.50 -0.73
CA TYR A 55 0.83 -16.85 0.56
C TYR A 55 2.15 -16.42 1.21
N PRO A 56 2.12 -15.40 2.09
CA PRO A 56 3.28 -15.06 2.91
C PRO A 56 3.77 -16.27 3.72
N SER A 57 5.02 -16.68 3.50
CA SER A 57 5.58 -17.90 4.09
C SER A 57 5.98 -17.70 5.55
N LEU A 58 5.28 -18.35 6.46
CA LEU A 58 5.63 -18.36 7.89
C LEU A 58 6.99 -19.04 8.14
N ASP A 59 7.31 -20.09 7.40
CA ASP A 59 8.59 -20.79 7.54
C ASP A 59 9.76 -19.91 7.07
N ALA A 60 9.58 -19.17 5.97
CA ALA A 60 10.58 -18.21 5.51
C ALA A 60 10.76 -17.05 6.52
N LEU A 61 9.67 -16.57 7.14
CA LEU A 61 9.77 -15.60 8.23
C LEU A 61 10.59 -16.17 9.40
N LYS A 62 10.24 -17.36 9.89
CA LYS A 62 10.95 -17.99 11.02
C LYS A 62 12.43 -18.20 10.73
N ALA A 63 12.78 -18.55 9.50
CA ALA A 63 14.17 -18.70 9.08
C ALA A 63 14.94 -17.36 9.02
N ALA A 64 14.25 -16.25 8.77
CA ALA A 64 14.85 -14.91 8.71
C ALA A 64 14.94 -14.23 10.08
N LEU A 65 14.11 -14.63 11.05
CA LEU A 65 14.11 -14.05 12.40
C LEU A 65 15.39 -14.37 13.16
N SER A 66 15.94 -13.36 13.83
CA SER A 66 17.16 -13.46 14.62
C SER A 66 17.11 -12.50 15.84
N PRO A 67 18.02 -12.61 16.80
CA PRO A 67 18.17 -11.59 17.84
C PRO A 67 18.51 -10.17 17.31
N ARG A 68 18.92 -10.07 16.05
CA ARG A 68 19.18 -8.79 15.37
C ARG A 68 17.91 -8.15 14.79
N THR A 69 16.81 -8.89 14.72
CA THR A 69 15.56 -8.39 14.17
C THR A 69 14.94 -7.36 15.12
N ALA A 70 14.77 -6.11 14.64
CA ALA A 70 14.11 -5.04 15.35
C ALA A 70 12.59 -5.11 15.18
N ALA A 71 12.14 -5.40 13.97
CA ALA A 71 10.72 -5.47 13.67
C ALA A 71 10.40 -6.29 12.43
N ILE A 72 9.15 -6.74 12.36
CA ILE A 72 8.47 -7.04 11.11
C ILE A 72 7.61 -5.83 10.71
N MET A 73 7.64 -5.44 9.42
CA MET A 73 6.82 -4.35 8.87
C MET A 73 6.08 -4.93 7.66
N VAL A 74 4.78 -5.16 7.81
CA VAL A 74 4.00 -5.88 6.81
C VAL A 74 2.70 -5.17 6.47
N THR A 75 2.32 -5.23 5.21
CA THR A 75 0.99 -4.86 4.71
C THR A 75 0.10 -6.10 4.75
N ASN A 76 -1.13 -5.99 5.25
CA ASN A 76 -2.09 -7.11 5.23
C ASN A 76 -3.53 -6.59 5.18
N PRO A 77 -4.29 -6.81 4.09
CA PRO A 77 -3.89 -7.60 2.90
C PRO A 77 -2.68 -7.02 2.19
N GLU A 78 -1.91 -7.88 1.50
CA GLU A 78 -0.77 -7.46 0.69
C GLU A 78 -1.20 -6.76 -0.60
N ASP A 79 -0.28 -6.08 -1.29
CA ASP A 79 -0.55 -5.36 -2.56
C ASP A 79 -1.09 -6.26 -3.69
N THR A 80 -1.09 -7.55 -3.50
CA THR A 80 -1.76 -8.53 -4.36
C THR A 80 -3.23 -8.75 -4.00
N GLY A 81 -3.71 -8.17 -2.91
CA GLY A 81 -5.02 -8.41 -2.32
C GLY A 81 -5.14 -9.72 -1.53
N ILE A 82 -4.01 -10.39 -1.28
CA ILE A 82 -3.95 -11.64 -0.51
C ILE A 82 -3.88 -11.30 0.98
N TYR A 83 -4.82 -11.83 1.76
CA TYR A 83 -4.77 -11.76 3.21
C TYR A 83 -3.92 -12.90 3.77
N ASN A 84 -2.99 -12.59 4.63
CA ASN A 84 -2.19 -13.60 5.34
C ASN A 84 -3.01 -14.24 6.47
N PRO A 85 -3.48 -15.47 6.32
CA PRO A 85 -4.29 -16.12 7.35
C PRO A 85 -3.50 -16.47 8.62
N ALA A 86 -2.17 -16.56 8.53
CA ALA A 86 -1.26 -16.85 9.64
C ALA A 86 -0.69 -15.57 10.27
N ILE A 87 -1.34 -14.43 10.11
CA ILE A 87 -0.79 -13.14 10.57
C ILE A 87 -0.52 -13.10 12.08
N ARG A 88 -1.34 -13.79 12.87
CA ARG A 88 -1.13 -13.90 14.31
C ARG A 88 0.16 -14.65 14.63
N GLU A 89 0.39 -15.78 13.96
CA GLU A 89 1.60 -16.59 14.13
C GLU A 89 2.85 -15.83 13.67
N TRP A 90 2.71 -14.95 12.68
CA TRP A 90 3.78 -14.04 12.24
C TRP A 90 4.19 -13.08 13.35
N VAL A 91 3.21 -12.46 13.99
CA VAL A 91 3.43 -11.53 15.11
C VAL A 91 4.02 -12.26 16.31
N ASP A 92 3.45 -13.40 16.68
CA ASP A 92 3.94 -14.21 17.80
C ASP A 92 5.39 -14.68 17.57
N ALA A 93 5.76 -15.05 16.34
CA ALA A 93 7.13 -15.44 15.99
C ALA A 93 8.10 -14.24 16.11
N ALA A 94 7.70 -13.03 15.69
CA ALA A 94 8.50 -11.83 15.86
C ALA A 94 8.71 -11.50 17.34
N HIS A 95 7.66 -11.54 18.14
CA HIS A 95 7.72 -11.30 19.58
C HIS A 95 8.60 -12.32 20.32
N ALA A 96 8.62 -13.58 19.86
CA ALA A 96 9.44 -14.64 20.46
C ALA A 96 10.95 -14.35 20.40
N VAL A 97 11.41 -13.50 19.45
CA VAL A 97 12.80 -13.05 19.37
C VAL A 97 12.99 -11.62 19.90
N GLY A 98 11.94 -11.03 20.49
CA GLY A 98 11.96 -9.65 21.02
C GLY A 98 11.83 -8.56 19.96
N ALA A 99 11.46 -8.90 18.73
CA ALA A 99 11.16 -7.96 17.67
C ALA A 99 9.73 -7.39 17.83
N LEU A 100 9.50 -6.18 17.36
CA LEU A 100 8.18 -5.55 17.33
C LEU A 100 7.47 -5.82 15.99
N ALA A 101 6.15 -5.61 15.97
CA ALA A 101 5.33 -5.81 14.78
C ALA A 101 4.62 -4.52 14.37
N SER A 102 4.89 -4.05 13.14
CA SER A 102 4.25 -2.89 12.52
C SER A 102 3.28 -3.32 11.44
N TYR A 103 2.02 -2.94 11.59
CA TYR A 103 0.96 -3.22 10.64
C TYR A 103 0.73 -2.03 9.70
N ASP A 104 1.00 -2.24 8.44
CA ASP A 104 0.62 -1.31 7.39
C ASP A 104 -0.83 -1.58 6.97
N GLN A 105 -1.74 -0.72 7.43
CA GLN A 105 -3.15 -0.68 7.07
C GLN A 105 -3.45 0.59 6.27
N ALA A 106 -2.49 1.06 5.48
CA ALA A 106 -2.66 2.26 4.67
C ALA A 106 -3.94 2.18 3.83
N ASN A 107 -4.23 1.00 3.29
CA ASN A 107 -5.50 0.66 2.69
C ASN A 107 -6.33 -0.20 3.66
N ALA A 108 -7.50 0.29 4.03
CA ALA A 108 -8.42 -0.39 4.93
C ALA A 108 -9.74 -0.80 4.24
N ASN A 109 -9.84 -0.69 2.91
CA ASN A 109 -11.08 -0.86 2.17
C ASN A 109 -11.78 -2.21 2.40
N GLY A 110 -11.04 -3.27 2.62
CA GLY A 110 -11.63 -4.60 2.83
C GLY A 110 -11.61 -5.08 4.29
N ILE A 111 -11.11 -4.27 5.24
CA ILE A 111 -10.87 -4.72 6.62
C ILE A 111 -11.59 -3.92 7.71
N LEU A 112 -12.24 -2.79 7.37
CA LEU A 112 -12.98 -1.98 8.33
C LEU A 112 -14.12 -2.80 8.98
N GLY A 113 -14.14 -2.81 10.31
CA GLY A 113 -15.13 -3.55 11.07
C GLY A 113 -14.91 -5.08 11.12
N VAL A 114 -13.96 -5.62 10.33
CA VAL A 114 -13.70 -7.06 10.22
C VAL A 114 -12.50 -7.48 11.06
N THR A 115 -11.39 -6.75 11.02
CA THR A 115 -10.17 -7.09 11.76
C THR A 115 -9.57 -5.88 12.45
N ARG A 116 -8.79 -6.13 13.49
CA ARG A 116 -8.09 -5.08 14.25
C ARG A 116 -6.65 -5.51 14.48
N ALA A 117 -5.72 -4.57 14.31
CA ALA A 117 -4.29 -4.78 14.56
C ALA A 117 -4.01 -5.37 15.96
N ARG A 118 -4.73 -4.88 16.97
CA ARG A 118 -4.63 -5.37 18.35
C ARG A 118 -4.95 -6.86 18.48
N ASP A 119 -5.96 -7.35 17.78
CA ASP A 119 -6.39 -8.75 17.89
C ASP A 119 -5.36 -9.71 17.27
N ALA A 120 -4.62 -9.24 16.26
CA ALA A 120 -3.47 -9.93 15.69
C ALA A 120 -2.16 -9.73 16.51
N GLY A 121 -2.17 -8.85 17.53
CA GLY A 121 -1.04 -8.64 18.43
C GLY A 121 -0.02 -7.59 17.98
N PHE A 122 -0.31 -6.79 16.96
CA PHE A 122 0.61 -5.76 16.48
C PHE A 122 0.86 -4.66 17.52
N ASP A 123 2.09 -4.16 17.53
CA ASP A 123 2.55 -3.09 18.44
C ASP A 123 2.22 -1.69 17.93
N VAL A 124 2.22 -1.52 16.63
CA VAL A 124 1.89 -0.27 15.95
C VAL A 124 1.19 -0.52 14.64
N CYS A 125 0.23 0.32 14.30
CA CYS A 125 -0.39 0.33 12.99
C CYS A 125 -0.57 1.76 12.47
N HIS A 126 -0.78 1.90 11.16
CA HIS A 126 -1.17 3.18 10.58
C HIS A 126 -2.24 2.99 9.50
N PHE A 127 -3.04 4.03 9.31
CA PHE A 127 -4.05 4.14 8.27
C PHE A 127 -3.78 5.37 7.42
N ASN A 128 -4.07 5.29 6.13
CA ASN A 128 -4.10 6.46 5.28
C ASN A 128 -5.52 7.01 5.18
N LEU A 129 -5.74 8.20 5.74
CA LEU A 129 -7.05 8.86 5.72
C LEU A 129 -7.46 9.31 4.31
N HIS A 130 -6.49 9.44 3.42
CA HIS A 130 -6.68 9.79 2.01
C HIS A 130 -6.94 8.59 1.08
N LYS A 131 -7.13 7.40 1.63
CA LYS A 131 -7.55 6.20 0.89
C LYS A 131 -8.98 5.85 1.25
N THR A 132 -9.19 4.99 2.21
CA THR A 132 -10.49 4.43 2.60
C THR A 132 -11.49 5.45 3.17
N PHE A 133 -11.00 6.54 3.79
CA PHE A 133 -11.83 7.42 4.63
C PHE A 133 -12.40 8.65 3.90
N GLY A 134 -12.63 8.54 2.60
CA GLY A 134 -13.34 9.54 1.80
C GLY A 134 -12.58 10.87 1.60
N THR A 135 -11.28 10.89 1.82
CA THR A 135 -10.48 12.10 1.68
C THR A 135 -9.55 11.98 0.47
N PRO A 136 -9.87 12.60 -0.67
CA PRO A 136 -9.04 12.49 -1.86
C PRO A 136 -7.71 13.21 -1.67
N HIS A 137 -6.60 12.64 -2.19
CA HIS A 137 -5.30 13.32 -2.24
C HIS A 137 -4.79 13.57 -3.67
N GLY A 138 -5.58 13.24 -4.69
CA GLY A 138 -5.34 13.62 -6.08
C GLY A 138 -4.00 13.16 -6.65
N SER A 139 -3.63 11.88 -6.43
CA SER A 139 -2.41 11.27 -6.97
C SER A 139 -1.12 12.03 -6.62
N GLY A 140 -0.93 12.35 -5.36
CA GLY A 140 0.26 13.06 -4.84
C GLY A 140 -0.05 14.40 -4.18
N GLY A 141 -1.31 14.71 -3.96
CA GLY A 141 -1.76 15.86 -3.17
C GLY A 141 -1.64 15.62 -1.66
N PRO A 142 -2.39 16.38 -0.84
CA PRO A 142 -2.25 16.37 0.62
C PRO A 142 -2.70 15.04 1.19
N GLY A 143 -1.73 14.20 1.56
CA GLY A 143 -1.97 12.95 2.27
C GLY A 143 -2.08 13.16 3.77
N SER A 144 -2.84 12.31 4.45
CA SER A 144 -2.93 12.29 5.90
C SER A 144 -3.00 10.85 6.40
N GLY A 145 -2.49 10.61 7.60
CA GLY A 145 -2.50 9.29 8.23
C GLY A 145 -2.75 9.37 9.72
N ALA A 146 -3.24 8.29 10.26
CA ALA A 146 -3.38 8.09 11.71
C ALA A 146 -2.56 6.88 12.14
N ASN A 147 -1.93 6.99 13.30
CA ASN A 147 -1.16 5.90 13.92
C ASN A 147 -1.82 5.50 15.24
N ALA A 148 -1.83 4.20 15.53
CA ALA A 148 -2.17 3.68 16.84
C ALA A 148 -1.06 2.76 17.32
N VAL A 149 -0.77 2.81 18.62
CA VAL A 149 0.32 2.07 19.24
C VAL A 149 -0.14 1.30 20.46
N SER A 150 0.61 0.23 20.80
CA SER A 150 0.48 -0.47 22.07
C SER A 150 0.94 0.41 23.23
N ALA A 151 0.58 0.02 24.47
CA ALA A 151 1.01 0.74 25.67
C ALA A 151 2.55 0.82 25.77
N ALA A 152 3.26 -0.18 25.31
CA ALA A 152 4.72 -0.20 25.33
C ALA A 152 5.35 0.90 24.44
N LEU A 153 4.71 1.24 23.33
CA LEU A 153 5.18 2.29 22.41
C LEU A 153 4.59 3.68 22.71
N ALA A 154 3.60 3.79 23.59
CA ALA A 154 2.96 5.07 23.91
C ALA A 154 3.93 6.17 24.38
N PRO A 155 5.00 5.89 25.18
CA PRO A 155 5.97 6.90 25.58
C PRO A 155 6.75 7.52 24.42
N PHE A 156 6.86 6.82 23.29
CA PHE A 156 7.63 7.21 22.11
C PHE A 156 6.82 7.99 21.08
N LEU A 157 5.51 8.20 21.33
CA LEU A 157 4.65 8.95 20.40
C LEU A 157 5.24 10.32 20.07
N PRO A 158 5.08 10.79 18.81
CA PRO A 158 5.52 12.11 18.40
C PRO A 158 4.93 13.23 19.27
N GLY A 159 5.65 14.32 19.40
CA GLY A 159 5.18 15.57 19.98
C GLY A 159 5.55 16.77 19.11
N PRO A 160 4.92 17.95 19.28
CA PRO A 160 3.80 18.19 20.19
C PRO A 160 2.48 17.56 19.71
N ARG A 161 1.55 17.34 20.62
CA ARG A 161 0.23 16.77 20.34
C ARG A 161 -0.87 17.49 21.10
N VAL A 162 -2.08 17.46 20.55
CA VAL A 162 -3.26 17.96 21.26
C VAL A 162 -3.72 16.92 22.28
N VAL A 163 -3.88 17.31 23.51
CA VAL A 163 -4.44 16.50 24.60
C VAL A 163 -5.71 17.14 25.13
N ARG A 164 -6.55 16.35 25.75
CA ARG A 164 -7.73 16.83 26.46
C ARG A 164 -7.49 16.66 27.96
N ASP A 165 -7.63 17.76 28.69
CA ASP A 165 -7.50 17.79 30.13
C ASP A 165 -8.78 17.26 30.84
N ASP A 166 -8.69 16.99 32.14
CA ASP A 166 -9.79 16.42 32.92
C ASP A 166 -11.03 17.32 32.96
N ASP A 167 -10.88 18.63 32.85
CA ASP A 167 -11.96 19.61 32.77
C ASP A 167 -12.60 19.71 31.39
N GLY A 168 -12.07 18.95 30.42
CA GLY A 168 -12.55 18.90 29.04
C GLY A 168 -11.94 19.95 28.11
N THR A 169 -11.03 20.79 28.57
CA THR A 169 -10.29 21.73 27.74
C THR A 169 -9.24 21.01 26.90
N PHE A 170 -8.83 21.63 25.79
CA PHE A 170 -7.79 21.11 24.91
C PHE A 170 -6.53 21.94 25.08
N ALA A 171 -5.40 21.27 25.25
CA ALA A 171 -4.08 21.88 25.34
C ALA A 171 -3.11 21.22 24.36
N VAL A 172 -2.02 21.92 24.06
CA VAL A 172 -0.88 21.34 23.34
C VAL A 172 0.12 20.84 24.37
N ALA A 173 0.41 19.54 24.34
CA ALA A 173 1.42 18.93 25.18
C ALA A 173 2.66 18.59 24.35
N GLU A 174 3.82 18.96 24.85
CA GLU A 174 5.10 18.49 24.31
C GLU A 174 5.24 16.99 24.51
N GLY A 175 6.10 16.36 23.72
CA GLY A 175 6.45 14.96 23.93
C GLY A 175 7.20 14.76 25.24
N GLY A 176 7.05 13.58 25.87
CA GLY A 176 7.88 13.18 26.99
C GLY A 176 9.35 12.94 26.60
N GLU A 177 10.19 12.62 27.57
CA GLU A 177 11.64 12.41 27.37
C GLU A 177 11.95 11.32 26.31
N LEU A 178 11.08 10.32 26.17
CA LEU A 178 11.24 9.23 25.22
C LEU A 178 10.56 9.50 23.86
N SER A 179 9.86 10.63 23.72
CA SER A 179 9.20 10.98 22.46
C SER A 179 10.20 11.09 21.32
N ILE A 180 9.81 10.58 20.12
CA ILE A 180 10.61 10.75 18.90
C ILE A 180 10.63 12.20 18.39
N GLY A 181 9.99 13.13 19.08
CA GLY A 181 9.88 14.54 18.67
C GLY A 181 8.92 14.77 17.52
N ALA A 182 9.05 15.91 16.87
CA ALA A 182 8.17 16.28 15.75
C ALA A 182 8.53 15.48 14.49
N VAL A 183 7.53 14.80 13.91
CA VAL A 183 7.67 14.07 12.65
C VAL A 183 7.39 14.96 11.45
N GLY A 184 6.63 16.03 11.66
CA GLY A 184 6.30 17.04 10.64
C GLY A 184 6.07 18.41 11.28
N PRO A 185 5.98 19.48 10.45
CA PRO A 185 5.83 20.85 10.97
C PRO A 185 4.41 21.18 11.47
N PHE A 186 3.44 20.27 11.29
CA PHE A 186 2.03 20.50 11.59
C PHE A 186 1.44 19.34 12.40
N PHE A 187 0.26 19.58 12.99
CA PHE A 187 -0.57 18.55 13.64
C PHE A 187 -1.31 17.62 12.66
N GLY A 188 -0.91 17.60 11.42
CA GLY A 188 -1.54 16.89 10.32
C GLY A 188 -2.32 17.83 9.37
N VAL A 189 -2.85 17.26 8.30
CA VAL A 189 -3.68 17.98 7.33
C VAL A 189 -5.10 18.06 7.88
N ILE A 190 -5.40 19.12 8.65
CA ILE A 190 -6.67 19.26 9.38
C ILE A 190 -7.91 19.11 8.49
N PRO A 191 -8.00 19.69 7.26
CA PRO A 191 -9.15 19.45 6.38
C PRO A 191 -9.37 17.97 6.06
N ALA A 192 -8.29 17.19 5.88
CA ALA A 192 -8.37 15.75 5.64
C ALA A 192 -8.89 15.00 6.88
N LEU A 193 -8.42 15.38 8.07
CA LEU A 193 -8.90 14.82 9.33
C LEU A 193 -10.39 15.06 9.53
N VAL A 194 -10.87 16.30 9.28
CA VAL A 194 -12.29 16.66 9.43
C VAL A 194 -13.16 15.89 8.44
N LYS A 195 -12.72 15.74 7.18
CA LYS A 195 -13.44 14.94 6.18
C LYS A 195 -13.54 13.47 6.59
N ALA A 196 -12.42 12.86 6.97
CA ALA A 196 -12.38 11.47 7.43
C ALA A 196 -13.28 11.27 8.65
N TYR A 197 -13.21 12.18 9.63
CA TYR A 197 -14.07 12.16 10.81
C TYR A 197 -15.55 12.24 10.44
N SER A 198 -15.92 13.18 9.55
CA SER A 198 -17.31 13.36 9.11
C SER A 198 -17.82 12.10 8.38
N TRP A 199 -17.01 11.49 7.54
CA TRP A 199 -17.33 10.25 6.83
C TRP A 199 -17.56 9.09 7.81
N ILE A 200 -16.65 8.90 8.78
CA ILE A 200 -16.77 7.87 9.82
C ILE A 200 -18.05 8.08 10.65
N MET A 201 -18.32 9.33 11.06
CA MET A 201 -19.50 9.65 11.87
C MET A 201 -20.81 9.47 11.08
N ALA A 202 -20.81 9.77 9.78
CA ALA A 202 -21.99 9.60 8.93
C ALA A 202 -22.34 8.12 8.71
N LEU A 203 -21.34 7.26 8.56
CA LEU A 203 -21.54 5.83 8.31
C LEU A 203 -21.80 5.03 9.60
N GLY A 204 -21.16 5.42 10.69
CA GLY A 204 -21.18 4.63 11.93
C GLY A 204 -20.53 3.25 11.75
N ALA A 205 -20.62 2.41 12.76
CA ALA A 205 -19.99 1.09 12.75
C ALA A 205 -20.57 0.15 11.67
N GLU A 206 -21.88 0.16 11.50
CA GLU A 206 -22.57 -0.68 10.51
C GLU A 206 -22.26 -0.24 9.07
N GLY A 207 -22.26 1.07 8.80
CA GLY A 207 -21.93 1.59 7.49
C GLY A 207 -20.45 1.37 7.10
N LEU A 208 -19.52 1.45 8.05
CA LEU A 208 -18.12 1.15 7.82
C LEU A 208 -17.90 -0.34 7.45
N LEU A 209 -18.59 -1.24 8.14
CA LEU A 209 -18.57 -2.66 7.81
C LEU A 209 -19.17 -2.92 6.43
N ALA A 210 -20.36 -2.33 6.15
CA ALA A 210 -21.01 -2.47 4.86
C ALA A 210 -20.15 -1.94 3.69
N ALA A 211 -19.43 -0.84 3.89
CA ALA A 211 -18.48 -0.31 2.90
C ALA A 211 -17.37 -1.32 2.62
N ALA A 212 -16.76 -1.91 3.65
CA ALA A 212 -15.72 -2.91 3.49
C ALA A 212 -16.22 -4.18 2.78
N GLU A 213 -17.37 -4.70 3.18
CA GLU A 213 -17.99 -5.89 2.57
C GLU A 213 -18.31 -5.64 1.08
N THR A 214 -18.86 -4.46 0.77
CA THR A 214 -19.19 -4.08 -0.61
C THR A 214 -17.91 -3.93 -1.45
N ALA A 215 -16.85 -3.33 -0.92
CA ALA A 215 -15.58 -3.22 -1.62
C ALA A 215 -15.01 -4.61 -1.98
N VAL A 216 -15.06 -5.56 -1.04
CA VAL A 216 -14.60 -6.95 -1.28
C VAL A 216 -15.50 -7.66 -2.31
N LEU A 217 -16.82 -7.45 -2.24
CA LEU A 217 -17.76 -8.01 -3.21
C LEU A 217 -17.47 -7.48 -4.62
N ASN A 218 -17.37 -6.17 -4.77
CA ASN A 218 -17.07 -5.50 -6.03
C ASN A 218 -15.74 -5.96 -6.63
N ASN A 219 -14.70 -6.08 -5.80
CA ASN A 219 -13.40 -6.54 -6.23
C ASN A 219 -13.44 -7.98 -6.78
N ASN A 220 -14.11 -8.90 -6.08
CA ASN A 220 -14.20 -10.29 -6.53
C ASN A 220 -15.15 -10.45 -7.74
N TYR A 221 -16.18 -9.60 -7.86
CA TYR A 221 -17.01 -9.53 -9.05
C TYR A 221 -16.18 -9.10 -10.28
N LEU A 222 -15.47 -7.97 -10.16
CA LEU A 222 -14.58 -7.47 -11.22
C LEU A 222 -13.48 -8.48 -11.56
N MET A 223 -12.91 -9.15 -10.57
CA MET A 223 -11.90 -10.18 -10.79
C MET A 223 -12.44 -11.32 -11.67
N ALA A 224 -13.66 -11.77 -11.40
CA ALA A 224 -14.27 -12.81 -12.24
C ALA A 224 -14.47 -12.36 -13.69
N ARG A 225 -14.79 -11.08 -13.90
CA ARG A 225 -14.96 -10.50 -15.26
C ARG A 225 -13.60 -10.37 -15.97
N VAL A 226 -12.60 -9.85 -15.29
CA VAL A 226 -11.24 -9.64 -15.85
C VAL A 226 -10.55 -10.96 -16.18
N LEU A 227 -10.65 -11.97 -15.32
CA LEU A 227 -10.08 -13.29 -15.59
C LEU A 227 -10.79 -14.06 -16.73
N GLY A 228 -11.95 -13.58 -17.16
CA GLY A 228 -12.61 -14.05 -18.39
C GLY A 228 -12.01 -13.47 -19.67
N ILE A 229 -11.13 -12.48 -19.59
CA ILE A 229 -10.47 -11.87 -20.74
C ILE A 229 -9.24 -12.71 -21.11
N PRO A 230 -9.14 -13.24 -22.35
CA PRO A 230 -7.97 -13.98 -22.77
C PRO A 230 -6.67 -13.18 -22.56
N GLY A 231 -5.64 -13.81 -22.01
CA GLY A 231 -4.34 -13.20 -21.73
C GLY A 231 -4.25 -12.45 -20.39
N ALA A 232 -5.38 -12.29 -19.65
CA ALA A 232 -5.37 -11.76 -18.31
C ALA A 232 -5.21 -12.87 -17.27
N SER A 233 -4.35 -12.66 -16.27
CA SER A 233 -4.17 -13.59 -15.16
C SER A 233 -4.06 -12.86 -13.83
N ALA A 234 -4.25 -13.57 -12.72
CA ALA A 234 -3.96 -13.11 -11.37
C ALA A 234 -2.95 -14.09 -10.74
N PRO A 235 -1.65 -13.79 -10.83
CA PRO A 235 -0.62 -14.63 -10.26
C PRO A 235 -0.76 -14.77 -8.74
N TYR A 236 -0.24 -15.86 -8.19
CA TYR A 236 -0.27 -16.20 -6.77
C TYR A 236 -1.68 -16.49 -6.22
N ALA A 237 -1.79 -17.40 -5.28
CA ALA A 237 -3.06 -17.84 -4.69
C ALA A 237 -4.18 -18.01 -5.75
N THR A 238 -3.85 -18.69 -6.86
CA THR A 238 -4.73 -18.87 -8.01
C THR A 238 -6.05 -19.54 -7.59
N GLY A 239 -7.17 -19.03 -8.12
CA GLY A 239 -8.50 -19.52 -7.77
C GLY A 239 -9.01 -19.10 -6.39
N ARG A 240 -8.24 -18.32 -5.64
CA ARG A 240 -8.66 -17.76 -4.35
C ARG A 240 -9.23 -16.36 -4.51
N ARG A 241 -10.12 -15.99 -3.59
CA ARG A 241 -10.66 -14.63 -3.49
C ARG A 241 -9.59 -13.66 -3.02
N ARG A 242 -9.76 -12.39 -3.38
CA ARG A 242 -8.94 -11.27 -2.90
C ARG A 242 -9.77 -10.39 -1.98
N ILE A 243 -9.09 -9.58 -1.19
CA ILE A 243 -9.79 -8.63 -0.33
C ILE A 243 -10.16 -7.40 -1.15
N GLU A 244 -9.46 -6.28 -1.06
CA GLU A 244 -9.88 -5.00 -1.66
C GLU A 244 -9.37 -4.77 -3.08
N GLN A 245 -8.31 -5.46 -3.48
CA GLN A 245 -7.64 -5.25 -4.76
C GLN A 245 -7.15 -6.55 -5.37
N VAL A 246 -6.81 -6.51 -6.66
CA VAL A 246 -6.15 -7.62 -7.36
C VAL A 246 -4.98 -7.08 -8.17
N ARG A 247 -3.82 -7.72 -8.02
CA ARG A 247 -2.69 -7.54 -8.91
C ARG A 247 -2.80 -8.56 -10.04
N TYR A 248 -3.09 -8.06 -11.23
CA TYR A 248 -3.20 -8.85 -12.46
C TYR A 248 -1.90 -8.81 -13.25
N SER A 249 -1.83 -9.63 -14.27
CA SER A 249 -0.75 -9.69 -15.25
C SER A 249 -1.30 -9.83 -16.66
N TRP A 250 -0.73 -9.06 -17.60
CA TRP A 250 -0.91 -9.20 -19.04
C TRP A 250 0.23 -9.97 -19.70
N GLU A 251 1.02 -10.74 -18.95
CA GLU A 251 2.20 -11.41 -19.51
C GLU A 251 1.90 -12.27 -20.72
N GLU A 252 0.80 -13.04 -20.69
CA GLU A 252 0.40 -13.88 -21.83
C GLU A 252 0.05 -13.04 -23.06
N LEU A 253 -0.72 -11.95 -22.88
CA LEU A 253 -1.04 -11.01 -23.96
C LEU A 253 0.21 -10.33 -24.52
N TYR A 254 1.13 -9.94 -23.65
CA TYR A 254 2.40 -9.33 -24.04
C TYR A 254 3.25 -10.30 -24.87
N GLN A 255 3.36 -11.56 -24.47
CA GLN A 255 4.11 -12.58 -25.22
C GLN A 255 3.47 -12.87 -26.60
N GLU A 256 2.16 -12.75 -26.70
CA GLU A 256 1.41 -12.93 -27.94
C GLU A 256 1.55 -11.74 -28.91
N THR A 257 1.48 -10.50 -28.39
CA THR A 257 1.26 -9.29 -29.21
C THR A 257 2.41 -8.28 -29.17
N GLY A 258 3.26 -8.36 -28.15
CA GLY A 258 4.27 -7.35 -27.84
C GLY A 258 3.68 -6.04 -27.29
N ILE A 259 2.39 -5.99 -26.93
CA ILE A 259 1.74 -4.83 -26.31
C ILE A 259 1.90 -4.90 -24.78
N SER A 260 2.55 -3.91 -24.22
CA SER A 260 2.83 -3.83 -22.79
C SER A 260 1.61 -3.39 -21.95
N SER A 261 1.66 -3.68 -20.65
CA SER A 261 0.67 -3.19 -19.70
C SER A 261 0.57 -1.66 -19.68
N GLU A 262 1.67 -0.96 -19.92
CA GLU A 262 1.69 0.51 -20.01
C GLU A 262 0.94 1.02 -21.23
N GLU A 263 1.17 0.43 -22.41
CA GLU A 263 0.46 0.79 -23.65
C GLU A 263 -1.05 0.53 -23.52
N ILE A 264 -1.44 -0.59 -22.89
CA ILE A 264 -2.85 -0.85 -22.53
C ILE A 264 -3.39 0.28 -21.64
N GLY A 265 -2.64 0.68 -20.62
CA GLY A 265 -3.02 1.76 -19.72
C GLY A 265 -3.22 3.09 -20.43
N VAL A 266 -2.35 3.44 -21.35
CA VAL A 266 -2.49 4.64 -22.19
C VAL A 266 -3.75 4.55 -23.06
N ARG A 267 -4.02 3.40 -23.68
CA ARG A 267 -5.22 3.20 -24.50
C ARG A 267 -6.51 3.28 -23.67
N MET A 268 -6.52 2.80 -22.42
CA MET A 268 -7.68 2.90 -21.51
C MET A 268 -8.10 4.36 -21.28
N THR A 269 -7.16 5.32 -21.32
CA THR A 269 -7.48 6.73 -21.15
C THR A 269 -8.34 7.29 -22.28
N ASP A 270 -8.26 6.73 -23.49
CA ASP A 270 -9.11 7.12 -24.61
C ASP A 270 -10.60 6.79 -24.41
N PHE A 271 -10.87 5.83 -23.53
CA PHE A 271 -12.21 5.49 -23.08
C PHE A 271 -12.61 6.23 -21.77
N GLY A 272 -11.76 7.14 -21.28
CA GLY A 272 -12.01 7.85 -20.02
C GLY A 272 -11.81 6.97 -18.78
N MET A 273 -11.17 5.81 -18.92
CA MET A 273 -10.96 4.87 -17.82
C MET A 273 -9.61 5.11 -17.16
N HIS A 274 -9.61 5.07 -15.82
CA HIS A 274 -8.37 5.07 -15.05
C HIS A 274 -7.77 3.67 -15.03
N TYR A 275 -6.46 3.59 -15.22
CA TYR A 275 -5.72 2.34 -15.20
C TYR A 275 -4.42 2.53 -14.42
N TRP A 276 -4.08 1.59 -13.57
CA TRP A 276 -2.86 1.64 -12.78
C TRP A 276 -1.92 0.52 -13.18
N THR A 277 -0.86 0.86 -13.88
CA THR A 277 0.32 0.00 -14.01
C THR A 277 1.11 0.09 -12.71
N SER A 278 1.50 -1.04 -12.16
CA SER A 278 2.31 -1.07 -10.94
C SER A 278 3.54 -1.94 -11.19
N HIS A 279 4.71 -1.35 -11.02
CA HIS A 279 5.98 -2.07 -11.16
C HIS A 279 6.42 -2.78 -9.88
N HIS A 280 5.66 -2.66 -8.80
CA HIS A 280 5.92 -3.36 -7.55
C HIS A 280 4.75 -4.28 -7.18
N PRO A 281 5.03 -5.52 -6.75
CA PRO A 281 6.32 -6.19 -6.75
C PRO A 281 6.76 -6.62 -8.16
N TYR A 282 8.05 -6.52 -8.43
CA TYR A 282 8.65 -6.89 -9.73
C TYR A 282 8.50 -8.36 -10.14
N VAL A 283 8.02 -9.18 -9.22
CA VAL A 283 7.76 -10.61 -9.46
C VAL A 283 6.47 -10.89 -10.23
N VAL A 284 5.66 -9.86 -10.48
CA VAL A 284 4.49 -9.95 -11.38
C VAL A 284 4.85 -9.26 -12.69
N PRO A 285 5.03 -10.01 -13.80
CA PRO A 285 5.33 -9.41 -15.09
C PRO A 285 4.10 -8.72 -15.69
N GLN A 286 4.32 -7.67 -16.49
CA GLN A 286 3.26 -6.88 -17.13
C GLN A 286 2.10 -6.57 -16.17
N PRO A 287 2.38 -5.98 -14.98
CA PRO A 287 1.42 -5.89 -13.91
C PRO A 287 0.43 -4.75 -14.11
N PHE A 288 -0.79 -4.96 -13.63
CA PHE A 288 -1.74 -3.89 -13.36
C PHE A 288 -2.57 -4.21 -12.11
N THR A 289 -3.06 -3.18 -11.45
CA THR A 289 -3.83 -3.34 -10.23
C THR A 289 -5.18 -2.66 -10.38
N LEU A 290 -6.23 -3.38 -10.01
CA LEU A 290 -7.57 -2.82 -9.91
C LEU A 290 -8.06 -2.92 -8.47
N GLU A 291 -8.70 -1.86 -8.03
CA GLU A 291 -9.27 -1.73 -6.72
C GLU A 291 -10.61 -0.99 -6.83
N PRO A 292 -11.68 -1.69 -7.21
CA PRO A 292 -13.01 -1.13 -7.13
C PRO A 292 -13.41 -1.03 -5.66
N THR A 293 -13.75 0.17 -5.23
CA THR A 293 -14.25 0.40 -3.89
C THR A 293 -15.75 0.11 -3.81
N GLU A 294 -16.36 0.41 -2.68
CA GLU A 294 -17.82 0.39 -2.51
C GLU A 294 -18.56 1.42 -3.38
N SER A 295 -17.81 2.36 -3.97
CA SER A 295 -18.38 3.49 -4.72
C SER A 295 -18.89 3.12 -6.11
N TYR A 296 -18.50 1.99 -6.65
CA TYR A 296 -18.86 1.59 -8.02
C TYR A 296 -20.06 0.66 -8.06
N SER A 297 -20.96 0.93 -8.99
CA SER A 297 -22.07 0.06 -9.32
C SER A 297 -21.63 -1.14 -10.18
N MET A 298 -22.43 -2.20 -10.21
CA MET A 298 -22.19 -3.36 -11.07
C MET A 298 -22.10 -2.97 -12.56
N ALA A 299 -22.90 -1.99 -13.01
CA ALA A 299 -22.88 -1.52 -14.40
C ALA A 299 -21.54 -0.86 -14.76
N GLU A 300 -20.98 -0.03 -13.86
CA GLU A 300 -19.67 0.59 -14.06
C GLU A 300 -18.54 -0.45 -14.06
N LEU A 301 -18.63 -1.48 -13.22
CA LEU A 301 -17.67 -2.57 -13.20
C LEU A 301 -17.74 -3.42 -14.50
N ASP A 302 -18.94 -3.64 -15.02
CA ASP A 302 -19.13 -4.33 -16.30
C ASP A 302 -18.59 -3.50 -17.47
N GLU A 303 -18.82 -2.19 -17.48
CA GLU A 303 -18.28 -1.27 -18.47
C GLU A 303 -16.76 -1.26 -18.46
N TYR A 304 -16.16 -1.20 -17.26
CA TYR A 304 -14.71 -1.25 -17.10
C TYR A 304 -14.12 -2.57 -17.66
N ALA A 305 -14.71 -3.71 -17.29
CA ALA A 305 -14.26 -5.01 -17.78
C ALA A 305 -14.44 -5.15 -19.31
N ALA A 306 -15.54 -4.62 -19.86
CA ALA A 306 -15.77 -4.62 -21.29
C ALA A 306 -14.74 -3.76 -22.05
N THR A 307 -14.37 -2.61 -21.48
CA THR A 307 -13.31 -1.75 -22.04
C THR A 307 -11.95 -2.44 -22.03
N LEU A 308 -11.58 -3.11 -20.94
CA LEU A 308 -10.36 -3.92 -20.89
C LEU A 308 -10.37 -5.04 -21.95
N ALA A 309 -11.50 -5.71 -22.12
CA ALA A 309 -11.64 -6.76 -23.13
C ALA A 309 -11.49 -6.22 -24.57
N GLU A 310 -12.05 -5.02 -24.82
CA GLU A 310 -11.91 -4.35 -26.11
C GLU A 310 -10.45 -3.96 -26.39
N VAL A 311 -9.75 -3.37 -25.44
CA VAL A 311 -8.33 -3.01 -25.60
C VAL A 311 -7.46 -4.27 -25.80
N ALA A 312 -7.76 -5.37 -25.10
CA ALA A 312 -7.07 -6.64 -25.30
C ALA A 312 -7.36 -7.25 -26.69
N ARG A 313 -8.56 -7.04 -27.26
CA ARG A 313 -8.89 -7.40 -28.63
C ARG A 313 -8.14 -6.53 -29.63
N GLU A 314 -8.13 -5.20 -29.43
CA GLU A 314 -7.35 -4.26 -30.27
C GLU A 314 -5.86 -4.64 -30.28
N ALA A 315 -5.29 -5.00 -29.13
CA ALA A 315 -3.90 -5.44 -29.03
C ALA A 315 -3.58 -6.63 -29.97
N ARG A 316 -4.55 -7.51 -30.23
CA ARG A 316 -4.40 -8.66 -31.14
C ARG A 316 -4.69 -8.31 -32.59
N GLU A 317 -5.80 -7.61 -32.84
CA GLU A 317 -6.32 -7.40 -34.19
C GLU A 317 -5.75 -6.15 -34.87
N THR A 318 -5.49 -5.10 -34.09
CA THR A 318 -5.05 -3.79 -34.57
C THR A 318 -4.03 -3.14 -33.60
N PRO A 319 -2.87 -3.80 -33.34
CA PRO A 319 -1.94 -3.37 -32.29
C PRO A 319 -1.46 -1.91 -32.43
N GLU A 320 -1.42 -1.39 -33.65
CA GLU A 320 -1.02 0.00 -33.89
C GLU A 320 -1.98 1.02 -33.26
N VAL A 321 -3.25 0.68 -33.08
CA VAL A 321 -4.21 1.53 -32.39
C VAL A 321 -3.83 1.67 -30.90
N VAL A 322 -3.35 0.60 -30.30
CA VAL A 322 -2.88 0.63 -28.90
C VAL A 322 -1.55 1.36 -28.77
N ARG A 323 -0.58 1.07 -29.67
CA ARG A 323 0.76 1.68 -29.63
C ARG A 323 0.75 3.19 -29.86
N THR A 324 -0.17 3.69 -30.67
CA THR A 324 -0.25 5.12 -31.01
C THR A 324 -1.22 5.89 -30.13
N ALA A 325 -1.82 5.25 -29.12
CA ALA A 325 -2.65 5.93 -28.13
C ALA A 325 -1.81 6.96 -27.31
N PRO A 326 -2.45 8.00 -26.74
CA PRO A 326 -3.88 8.28 -26.76
C PRO A 326 -4.34 9.02 -28.02
N HIS A 327 -5.56 8.75 -28.46
CA HIS A 327 -6.17 9.39 -29.63
C HIS A 327 -7.18 10.49 -29.28
N ASN A 328 -7.84 10.32 -28.12
CA ASN A 328 -8.96 11.17 -27.69
C ASN A 328 -8.58 12.12 -26.55
N GLN A 329 -7.30 12.24 -26.22
CA GLN A 329 -6.80 13.10 -25.15
C GLN A 329 -6.20 14.40 -25.71
N THR A 330 -6.25 15.47 -24.88
CA THR A 330 -5.65 16.77 -25.23
C THR A 330 -4.11 16.69 -25.24
N VAL A 331 -3.54 15.81 -24.44
CA VAL A 331 -2.11 15.57 -24.36
C VAL A 331 -1.81 14.23 -25.02
N HIS A 332 -1.02 14.28 -26.07
CA HIS A 332 -0.53 13.10 -26.75
C HIS A 332 0.71 12.54 -26.05
N HIS A 333 1.23 11.45 -26.58
CA HIS A 333 2.37 10.72 -26.01
C HIS A 333 3.53 11.65 -25.65
N THR A 334 3.93 11.65 -24.40
CA THR A 334 5.16 12.31 -23.96
C THR A 334 6.30 11.31 -24.10
N HIS A 335 7.36 11.71 -24.81
CA HIS A 335 8.56 10.88 -24.88
C HIS A 335 9.24 10.83 -23.52
N HIS A 336 9.19 9.67 -22.88
CA HIS A 336 9.80 9.44 -21.56
C HIS A 336 11.33 9.43 -21.61
N ASP A 337 11.92 9.16 -22.77
CA ASP A 337 13.37 9.07 -22.99
C ASP A 337 14.13 10.29 -22.45
N ASP A 338 13.49 11.46 -22.48
CA ASP A 338 14.06 12.69 -21.94
C ASP A 338 13.93 12.81 -20.42
N LEU A 339 12.97 12.11 -19.78
CA LEU A 339 12.73 12.18 -18.35
C LEU A 339 13.67 11.27 -17.56
N ASP A 340 14.11 10.18 -18.15
CA ASP A 340 15.01 9.20 -17.55
C ASP A 340 16.50 9.52 -17.78
N ASP A 341 16.80 10.52 -18.61
CA ASP A 341 18.17 10.95 -18.86
C ASP A 341 18.70 11.80 -17.69
N PRO A 342 19.59 11.27 -16.84
CA PRO A 342 20.15 12.03 -15.72
C PRO A 342 21.02 13.20 -16.15
N GLU A 343 21.47 13.27 -17.42
CA GLU A 343 22.20 14.41 -17.97
C GLU A 343 21.25 15.58 -18.30
N ARG A 344 20.00 15.30 -18.60
CA ARG A 344 18.96 16.32 -18.83
C ARG A 344 18.31 16.82 -17.55
N TRP A 345 18.16 15.96 -16.55
CA TRP A 345 17.46 16.24 -15.30
C TRP A 345 18.37 16.13 -14.09
N ALA A 346 18.81 17.26 -13.57
CA ALA A 346 19.58 17.33 -12.32
C ALA A 346 18.63 17.32 -11.10
N ILE A 347 17.95 16.19 -10.88
CA ILE A 347 16.99 16.02 -9.75
C ILE A 347 17.68 15.73 -8.41
N THR A 348 18.98 15.46 -8.39
CA THR A 348 19.78 15.28 -7.19
C THR A 348 21.05 16.12 -7.28
N TRP A 349 21.61 16.50 -6.11
CA TRP A 349 22.89 17.20 -6.07
C TRP A 349 24.02 16.44 -6.80
N ARG A 350 24.02 15.12 -6.71
CA ARG A 350 24.99 14.26 -7.39
C ARG A 350 24.79 14.28 -8.92
N ALA A 351 23.56 14.31 -9.40
CA ALA A 351 23.25 14.45 -10.81
C ALA A 351 23.62 15.85 -11.32
N TYR A 352 23.33 16.89 -10.53
CA TYR A 352 23.74 18.27 -10.82
C TYR A 352 25.28 18.39 -10.98
N GLN A 353 26.03 17.83 -10.03
CA GLN A 353 27.52 17.85 -10.08
C GLN A 353 28.13 17.10 -11.27
N ARG A 354 27.41 16.13 -11.85
CA ARG A 354 27.86 15.45 -13.08
C ARG A 354 27.57 16.26 -14.34
N LYS A 355 26.55 17.09 -14.30
CA LYS A 355 26.10 17.89 -15.41
C LYS A 355 26.93 19.17 -15.57
N TYR A 356 27.34 19.78 -14.49
CA TYR A 356 28.08 21.04 -14.39
C TYR A 356 29.42 20.87 -13.66
#